data_72e4c93052f1cfa7c1029237e52c18a6
#
_entry.id   72e4c93052f1cfa7c1029237e52c18a6
#
_cell.length_a   1.000
_cell.length_b   1.000
_cell.length_c   1.000
_cell.angle_alpha   90.00
_cell.angle_beta   90.00
_cell.angle_gamma   90.00
#
_symmetry.space_group_name_H-M   'P 1'
#
loop_
_entity.id
_entity.type
_entity.pdbx_description
1 polymer ?
#
loop_
_entity_poly.entity_id
_entity_poly.type
_entity_poly.pdbx_seq_one_letter_code
_entity_poly.pdbx_strand_id
1 'polypeptide(L)'
;YLKEHNVEIEDYKNFSKNLKAFSEKDEEVLQISPQANEALYTLASQHTHVIIAPSPVALMKAHKNPTEIAGFRKAMERDGVAMVKFLRWLKDAVKVGEETELSVDEKLYEFRAEQENFKGISFDTIAGYKEHAAIVHYEATPETSIPLKPEGMLLLDSGAQYLDGTTDITRTIVLGPLTEEEKKDYTLVLKGHLQLQNAQFPAGTCGTQLDVLARIAMWK
;
A
#
# COMPACT_ATOMS: atom_id res chain seq x y z
N TYR A 1 26.76 8.74 -13.49
CA TYR A 1 25.82 7.73 -14.00
C TYR A 1 24.80 8.32 -14.97
N LEU A 2 23.93 9.26 -14.56
CA LEU A 2 22.86 9.80 -15.42
C LEU A 2 23.41 10.46 -16.68
N LYS A 3 24.45 11.30 -16.57
CA LYS A 3 25.10 11.95 -17.73
C LYS A 3 25.76 10.94 -18.68
N GLU A 4 26.35 9.88 -18.15
CA GLU A 4 26.96 8.78 -18.94
C GLU A 4 25.93 7.98 -19.73
N HIS A 5 24.63 8.05 -19.32
CA HIS A 5 23.51 7.40 -19.98
C HIS A 5 22.63 8.38 -20.77
N ASN A 6 23.19 9.54 -21.18
CA ASN A 6 22.53 10.58 -21.97
C ASN A 6 21.26 11.14 -21.32
N VAL A 7 21.23 11.21 -19.98
CA VAL A 7 20.15 11.87 -19.23
C VAL A 7 20.62 13.28 -18.87
N GLU A 8 19.95 14.28 -19.43
CA GLU A 8 20.16 15.68 -19.08
C GLU A 8 19.49 15.99 -17.74
N ILE A 9 20.19 16.74 -16.89
CA ILE A 9 19.70 17.14 -15.57
C ILE A 9 19.56 18.65 -15.57
N GLU A 10 18.37 19.13 -15.33
CA GLU A 10 18.02 20.55 -15.26
C GLU A 10 17.56 20.93 -13.84
N ASP A 11 17.67 22.23 -13.51
CA ASP A 11 17.09 22.76 -12.27
C ASP A 11 15.55 22.68 -12.39
N TYR A 12 14.89 22.21 -11.33
CA TYR A 12 13.43 22.11 -11.26
C TYR A 12 12.73 23.44 -11.60
N LYS A 13 13.34 24.58 -11.28
CA LYS A 13 12.84 25.94 -11.62
C LYS A 13 12.71 26.17 -13.13
N ASN A 14 13.47 25.43 -13.94
CA ASN A 14 13.43 25.54 -15.39
C ASN A 14 12.25 24.77 -16.02
N PHE A 15 11.51 23.97 -15.25
CA PHE A 15 10.48 23.08 -15.77
C PHE A 15 9.44 23.82 -16.64
N SER A 16 8.84 24.90 -16.11
CA SER A 16 7.83 25.68 -16.85
C SER A 16 8.42 26.35 -18.12
N LYS A 17 9.66 26.83 -18.04
CA LYS A 17 10.37 27.41 -19.18
C LYS A 17 10.62 26.36 -20.26
N ASN A 18 11.06 25.18 -19.86
CA ASN A 18 11.35 24.08 -20.79
C ASN A 18 10.06 23.49 -21.38
N LEU A 19 8.99 23.37 -20.60
CA LEU A 19 7.68 22.98 -21.10
C LEU A 19 7.15 23.96 -22.14
N LYS A 20 7.26 25.27 -21.89
CA LYS A 20 6.88 26.30 -22.85
C LYS A 20 7.69 26.17 -24.13
N ALA A 21 9.01 26.11 -24.05
CA ALA A 21 9.88 25.98 -25.21
C ALA A 21 9.64 24.70 -26.01
N PHE A 22 9.25 23.61 -25.35
CA PHE A 22 8.79 22.38 -26.00
C PHE A 22 7.46 22.58 -26.73
N SER A 23 6.49 23.24 -26.10
CA SER A 23 5.15 23.48 -26.65
C SER A 23 5.13 24.48 -27.82
N GLU A 24 6.16 25.32 -27.97
CA GLU A 24 6.29 26.28 -29.04
C GLU A 24 6.91 25.68 -30.33
N LYS A 25 7.31 24.39 -30.32
CA LYS A 25 7.79 23.72 -31.52
C LYS A 25 6.64 23.38 -32.44
N ASP A 26 6.83 23.71 -33.72
CA ASP A 26 5.84 23.39 -34.75
C ASP A 26 5.58 21.88 -34.85
N GLU A 27 4.30 21.50 -35.04
CA GLU A 27 3.83 20.13 -35.27
C GLU A 27 3.91 19.19 -34.03
N GLU A 28 4.30 19.67 -32.85
CA GLU A 28 4.32 18.84 -31.66
C GLU A 28 2.93 18.72 -31.03
N VAL A 29 2.56 17.52 -30.60
CA VAL A 29 1.37 17.23 -29.80
C VAL A 29 1.82 16.76 -28.43
N LEU A 30 1.30 17.39 -27.40
CA LEU A 30 1.68 17.06 -26.02
C LEU A 30 0.59 16.23 -25.34
N GLN A 31 0.95 15.04 -24.90
CA GLN A 31 0.08 14.26 -24.03
C GLN A 31 0.34 14.61 -22.57
N ILE A 32 -0.70 15.04 -21.88
CA ILE A 32 -0.66 15.38 -20.45
C ILE A 32 -1.58 14.43 -19.67
N SER A 33 -1.11 13.94 -18.52
CA SER A 33 -1.92 13.13 -17.62
C SER A 33 -3.10 13.92 -17.09
N PRO A 34 -4.31 13.32 -16.94
CA PRO A 34 -5.45 13.96 -16.27
C PRO A 34 -5.17 14.32 -14.80
N GLN A 35 -4.10 13.82 -14.23
CA GLN A 35 -3.64 14.16 -12.87
C GLN A 35 -2.65 15.32 -12.82
N ALA A 36 -2.27 15.89 -13.99
CA ALA A 36 -1.41 17.07 -14.03
C ALA A 36 -2.15 18.30 -13.46
N ASN A 37 -1.40 19.22 -12.86
CA ASN A 37 -2.00 20.45 -12.35
C ASN A 37 -2.42 21.39 -13.48
N GLU A 38 -3.43 22.23 -13.19
CA GLU A 38 -4.02 23.17 -14.13
C GLU A 38 -3.01 24.16 -14.73
N ALA A 39 -2.02 24.58 -13.95
CA ALA A 39 -1.00 25.53 -14.43
C ALA A 39 -0.16 24.96 -15.57
N LEU A 40 0.20 23.68 -15.52
CA LEU A 40 0.95 23.00 -16.57
C LEU A 40 0.09 22.78 -17.82
N TYR A 41 -1.17 22.38 -17.63
CA TYR A 41 -2.12 22.23 -18.73
C TYR A 41 -2.33 23.57 -19.47
N THR A 42 -2.61 24.64 -18.74
CA THR A 42 -2.84 25.97 -19.29
C THR A 42 -1.59 26.47 -20.04
N LEU A 43 -0.40 26.29 -19.47
CA LEU A 43 0.84 26.69 -20.11
C LEU A 43 1.07 25.96 -21.44
N ALA A 44 0.85 24.64 -21.46
CA ALA A 44 1.04 23.84 -22.66
C ALA A 44 -0.01 24.16 -23.74
N SER A 45 -1.29 24.26 -23.36
CA SER A 45 -2.41 24.48 -24.30
C SER A 45 -2.42 25.85 -24.96
N GLN A 46 -1.63 26.80 -24.45
CA GLN A 46 -1.44 28.10 -25.11
C GLN A 46 -0.60 28.01 -26.43
N HIS A 47 0.19 26.98 -26.58
CA HIS A 47 1.18 26.87 -27.62
C HIS A 47 1.08 25.61 -28.49
N THR A 48 0.43 24.57 -28.02
CA THR A 48 0.29 23.32 -28.77
C THR A 48 -1.06 22.61 -28.50
N HIS A 49 -1.37 21.64 -29.35
CA HIS A 49 -2.52 20.77 -29.12
C HIS A 49 -2.21 19.79 -27.98
N VAL A 50 -3.04 19.81 -26.93
CA VAL A 50 -2.88 18.94 -25.77
C VAL A 50 -3.90 17.80 -25.81
N ILE A 51 -3.40 16.57 -25.72
CA ILE A 51 -4.21 15.36 -25.53
C ILE A 51 -4.17 14.99 -24.05
N ILE A 52 -5.35 14.90 -23.43
CA ILE A 52 -5.47 14.41 -22.04
C ILE A 52 -5.65 12.89 -22.08
N ALA A 53 -4.63 12.17 -21.64
CA ALA A 53 -4.65 10.71 -21.54
C ALA A 53 -3.69 10.23 -20.44
N PRO A 54 -3.88 9.02 -19.90
CA PRO A 54 -2.97 8.42 -18.92
C PRO A 54 -1.52 8.41 -19.46
N SER A 55 -0.56 8.75 -18.59
CA SER A 55 0.86 8.75 -19.00
C SER A 55 1.29 7.34 -19.45
N PRO A 56 1.91 7.18 -20.61
CA PRO A 56 2.46 5.89 -21.06
C PRO A 56 3.52 5.36 -20.09
N VAL A 57 4.25 6.26 -19.41
CA VAL A 57 5.24 5.89 -18.39
C VAL A 57 4.61 5.11 -17.22
N ALA A 58 3.35 5.40 -16.85
CA ALA A 58 2.66 4.67 -15.80
C ALA A 58 2.52 3.18 -16.14
N LEU A 59 2.15 2.87 -17.39
CA LEU A 59 2.03 1.48 -17.85
C LEU A 59 3.41 0.81 -17.97
N MET A 60 4.40 1.51 -18.53
CA MET A 60 5.78 1.00 -18.61
C MET A 60 6.35 0.68 -17.23
N LYS A 61 6.14 1.57 -16.25
CA LYS A 61 6.54 1.37 -14.84
C LYS A 61 5.80 0.22 -14.17
N ALA A 62 4.54 -0.05 -14.56
CA ALA A 62 3.76 -1.17 -14.02
C ALA A 62 4.36 -2.53 -14.43
N HIS A 63 5.03 -2.64 -15.57
CA HIS A 63 5.73 -3.84 -15.99
C HIS A 63 7.14 -3.91 -15.38
N LYS A 64 7.26 -4.71 -14.31
CA LYS A 64 8.53 -4.89 -13.58
C LYS A 64 9.49 -5.75 -14.38
N ASN A 65 10.75 -5.35 -14.44
CA ASN A 65 11.83 -6.14 -15.03
C ASN A 65 12.29 -7.28 -14.06
N PRO A 66 13.13 -8.23 -14.52
CA PRO A 66 13.60 -9.33 -13.66
C PRO A 66 14.32 -8.89 -12.39
N THR A 67 15.06 -7.77 -12.43
CA THR A 67 15.78 -7.24 -11.27
C THR A 67 14.79 -6.69 -10.24
N GLU A 68 13.79 -5.94 -10.64
CA GLU A 68 12.72 -5.44 -9.77
C GLU A 68 11.92 -6.58 -9.15
N ILE A 69 11.57 -7.62 -9.95
CA ILE A 69 10.87 -8.80 -9.44
C ILE A 69 11.71 -9.53 -8.38
N ALA A 70 13.01 -9.71 -8.62
CA ALA A 70 13.91 -10.32 -7.64
C ALA A 70 14.02 -9.49 -6.36
N GLY A 71 14.05 -8.16 -6.49
CA GLY A 71 14.04 -7.22 -5.37
C GLY A 71 12.78 -7.35 -4.53
N PHE A 72 11.59 -7.32 -5.16
CA PHE A 72 10.32 -7.52 -4.46
C PHE A 72 10.26 -8.84 -3.67
N ARG A 73 10.72 -9.94 -4.26
CA ARG A 73 10.79 -11.24 -3.56
C ARG A 73 11.63 -11.17 -2.30
N LYS A 74 12.83 -10.57 -2.38
CA LYS A 74 13.70 -10.39 -1.23
C LYS A 74 13.12 -9.43 -0.18
N ALA A 75 12.48 -8.35 -0.61
CA ALA A 75 11.81 -7.43 0.29
C ALA A 75 10.69 -8.14 1.07
N MET A 76 9.88 -8.97 0.40
CA MET A 76 8.82 -9.76 1.06
C MET A 76 9.38 -10.80 2.04
N GLU A 77 10.52 -11.43 1.74
CA GLU A 77 11.19 -12.34 2.67
C GLU A 77 11.65 -11.62 3.94
N ARG A 78 12.32 -10.46 3.80
CA ARG A 78 12.81 -9.67 4.94
C ARG A 78 11.64 -9.13 5.79
N ASP A 79 10.63 -8.58 5.15
CA ASP A 79 9.44 -8.09 5.84
C ASP A 79 8.68 -9.23 6.53
N GLY A 80 8.63 -10.41 5.90
CA GLY A 80 8.08 -11.63 6.50
C GLY A 80 8.83 -12.02 7.78
N VAL A 81 10.15 -11.88 7.83
CA VAL A 81 10.95 -12.12 9.05
C VAL A 81 10.57 -11.12 10.15
N ALA A 82 10.45 -9.83 9.81
CA ALA A 82 10.02 -8.80 10.75
C ALA A 82 8.62 -9.10 11.30
N MET A 83 7.69 -9.47 10.43
CA MET A 83 6.31 -9.82 10.81
C MET A 83 6.27 -11.07 11.71
N VAL A 84 7.06 -12.10 11.44
CA VAL A 84 7.11 -13.32 12.30
C VAL A 84 7.69 -12.98 13.68
N LYS A 85 8.75 -12.17 13.75
CA LYS A 85 9.29 -11.67 15.03
C LYS A 85 8.24 -10.90 15.81
N PHE A 86 7.53 -10.01 15.14
CA PHE A 86 6.44 -9.23 15.73
C PHE A 86 5.32 -10.12 16.26
N LEU A 87 4.79 -11.04 15.46
CA LEU A 87 3.71 -11.94 15.88
C LEU A 87 4.14 -12.82 17.07
N ARG A 88 5.39 -13.26 17.10
CA ARG A 88 5.93 -14.03 18.22
C ARG A 88 6.02 -13.19 19.50
N TRP A 89 6.51 -11.95 19.38
CA TRP A 89 6.57 -11.00 20.49
C TRP A 89 5.18 -10.64 21.00
N LEU A 90 4.26 -10.27 20.11
CA LEU A 90 2.90 -9.82 20.46
C LEU A 90 2.15 -10.86 21.30
N LYS A 91 2.32 -12.14 20.98
CA LYS A 91 1.68 -13.26 21.70
C LYS A 91 1.98 -13.26 23.20
N ASP A 92 3.16 -12.82 23.59
CA ASP A 92 3.56 -12.76 25.00
C ASP A 92 3.34 -11.37 25.59
N ALA A 93 3.59 -10.31 24.84
CA ALA A 93 3.43 -8.92 25.25
C ALA A 93 1.98 -8.58 25.63
N VAL A 94 1.00 -9.04 24.84
CA VAL A 94 -0.41 -8.78 25.14
C VAL A 94 -0.88 -9.35 26.48
N LYS A 95 -0.23 -10.41 27.00
CA LYS A 95 -0.55 -11.00 28.30
C LYS A 95 -0.05 -10.15 29.47
N VAL A 96 0.98 -9.35 29.24
CA VAL A 96 1.49 -8.39 30.24
C VAL A 96 0.52 -7.23 30.40
N GLY A 97 -0.16 -6.82 29.32
CA GLY A 97 -1.24 -5.82 29.35
C GLY A 97 -0.77 -4.37 29.32
N GLU A 98 0.46 -4.12 28.86
CA GLU A 98 1.03 -2.77 28.74
C GLU A 98 0.95 -2.23 27.31
N GLU A 99 0.60 -3.08 26.33
CA GLU A 99 0.58 -2.72 24.91
C GLU A 99 -0.69 -1.98 24.52
N THR A 100 -0.54 -1.05 23.58
CA THR A 100 -1.61 -0.26 22.94
C THR A 100 -1.54 -0.39 21.42
N GLU A 101 -2.52 0.15 20.70
CA GLU A 101 -2.48 0.22 19.24
C GLU A 101 -1.25 0.97 18.72
N LEU A 102 -0.83 2.03 19.41
CA LEU A 102 0.40 2.77 19.06
C LEU A 102 1.68 2.00 19.38
N SER A 103 1.76 1.38 20.55
CA SER A 103 2.99 0.67 20.94
C SER A 103 3.28 -0.54 20.07
N VAL A 104 2.24 -1.22 19.56
CA VAL A 104 2.43 -2.34 18.62
C VAL A 104 2.88 -1.88 17.23
N ASP A 105 2.43 -0.70 16.77
CA ASP A 105 2.96 -0.10 15.54
C ASP A 105 4.44 0.25 15.71
N GLU A 106 4.81 0.95 16.77
CA GLU A 106 6.21 1.28 17.07
C GLU A 106 7.08 0.01 17.13
N LYS A 107 6.59 -1.05 17.74
CA LYS A 107 7.32 -2.32 17.84
C LYS A 107 7.49 -3.02 16.50
N LEU A 108 6.50 -2.96 15.64
CA LEU A 108 6.61 -3.51 14.29
C LEU A 108 7.61 -2.71 13.45
N TYR A 109 7.61 -1.38 13.60
CA TYR A 109 8.62 -0.51 12.99
C TYR A 109 10.04 -0.91 13.41
N GLU A 110 10.29 -1.16 14.71
CA GLU A 110 11.59 -1.61 15.21
C GLU A 110 12.07 -2.89 14.53
N PHE A 111 11.20 -3.93 14.43
CA PHE A 111 11.56 -5.19 13.77
C PHE A 111 11.82 -5.02 12.27
N ARG A 112 11.14 -4.08 11.60
CA ARG A 112 11.39 -3.74 10.21
C ARG A 112 12.70 -2.96 10.04
N ALA A 113 12.99 -2.05 10.96
CA ALA A 113 14.23 -1.27 10.95
C ALA A 113 15.50 -2.13 11.12
N GLU A 114 15.37 -3.31 11.76
CA GLU A 114 16.47 -4.30 11.84
C GLU A 114 16.79 -4.95 10.48
N GLN A 115 15.89 -4.86 9.50
CA GLN A 115 16.07 -5.56 8.23
C GLN A 115 16.97 -4.77 7.27
N GLU A 116 17.78 -5.52 6.52
CA GLU A 116 18.64 -4.94 5.49
C GLU A 116 17.82 -4.17 4.45
N ASN A 117 18.33 -3.03 4.00
CA ASN A 117 17.72 -2.15 2.99
C ASN A 117 16.43 -1.45 3.41
N PHE A 118 16.03 -1.48 4.67
CA PHE A 118 14.87 -0.74 5.17
C PHE A 118 15.07 0.77 4.98
N LYS A 119 14.02 1.47 4.52
CA LYS A 119 14.02 2.91 4.26
C LYS A 119 12.90 3.68 4.97
N GLY A 120 11.94 2.98 5.53
CA GLY A 120 10.78 3.55 6.22
C GLY A 120 9.53 2.71 6.01
N ILE A 121 8.42 3.17 6.54
CA ILE A 121 7.10 2.56 6.30
C ILE A 121 6.61 2.91 4.88
N SER A 122 5.80 2.06 4.28
CA SER A 122 5.19 2.31 2.97
C SER A 122 3.91 3.14 3.07
N PHE A 123 3.22 3.05 4.20
CA PHE A 123 2.04 3.83 4.57
C PHE A 123 1.89 3.79 6.11
N ASP A 124 1.09 4.69 6.66
CA ASP A 124 0.82 4.74 8.09
C ASP A 124 0.10 3.47 8.55
N THR A 125 0.64 2.81 9.58
CA THR A 125 0.15 1.52 10.04
C THR A 125 -1.27 1.61 10.57
N ILE A 126 -2.13 0.72 10.14
CA ILE A 126 -3.47 0.53 10.68
C ILE A 126 -3.39 -0.57 11.73
N ALA A 127 -3.49 -0.22 13.00
CA ALA A 127 -3.53 -1.16 14.11
C ALA A 127 -4.86 -0.98 14.86
N GLY A 128 -5.92 -1.63 14.36
CA GLY A 128 -7.27 -1.50 14.92
C GLY A 128 -7.63 -2.69 15.80
N TYR A 129 -7.82 -2.45 17.09
CA TYR A 129 -8.26 -3.46 18.05
C TYR A 129 -9.78 -3.43 18.21
N LYS A 130 -10.43 -4.60 18.14
CA LYS A 130 -11.90 -4.76 18.26
C LYS A 130 -12.66 -3.77 17.34
N GLU A 131 -13.46 -2.86 17.94
CA GLU A 131 -14.30 -1.89 17.22
C GLU A 131 -13.53 -0.96 16.29
N HIS A 132 -12.28 -0.62 16.61
CA HIS A 132 -11.44 0.22 15.76
C HIS A 132 -11.09 -0.46 14.43
N ALA A 133 -11.06 -1.79 14.41
CA ALA A 133 -10.84 -2.55 13.18
C ALA A 133 -11.96 -2.38 12.13
N ALA A 134 -13.14 -1.91 12.53
CA ALA A 134 -14.25 -1.63 11.62
C ALA A 134 -14.11 -0.29 10.89
N ILE A 135 -13.18 0.56 11.32
CA ILE A 135 -12.92 1.87 10.71
C ILE A 135 -11.89 1.67 9.59
N VAL A 136 -12.32 1.87 8.35
CA VAL A 136 -11.43 1.76 7.18
C VAL A 136 -10.35 2.85 7.25
N HIS A 137 -9.08 2.46 7.08
CA HIS A 137 -7.90 3.34 7.22
C HIS A 137 -7.82 4.00 8.61
N TYR A 138 -8.18 3.24 9.67
CA TYR A 138 -8.02 3.73 11.05
C TYR A 138 -6.55 4.06 11.34
N GLU A 139 -6.33 5.24 11.90
CA GLU A 139 -5.03 5.68 12.40
C GLU A 139 -5.16 5.97 13.90
N ALA A 140 -4.41 5.24 14.71
CA ALA A 140 -4.38 5.46 16.14
C ALA A 140 -3.62 6.74 16.47
N THR A 141 -4.18 7.57 17.33
CA THR A 141 -3.53 8.76 17.88
C THR A 141 -3.34 8.60 19.40
N PRO A 142 -2.53 9.43 20.07
CA PRO A 142 -2.44 9.39 21.52
C PRO A 142 -3.79 9.49 22.24
N GLU A 143 -4.77 10.17 21.63
CA GLU A 143 -6.11 10.37 22.20
C GLU A 143 -7.05 9.20 21.91
N THR A 144 -6.87 8.50 20.79
CA THR A 144 -7.78 7.43 20.36
C THR A 144 -7.25 6.04 20.63
N SER A 145 -5.94 5.88 20.79
CA SER A 145 -5.31 4.57 21.01
C SER A 145 -5.82 3.90 22.29
N ILE A 146 -6.19 2.63 22.18
CA ILE A 146 -6.70 1.85 23.30
C ILE A 146 -5.72 0.71 23.69
N PRO A 147 -5.73 0.29 24.97
CA PRO A 147 -4.90 -0.82 25.42
C PRO A 147 -5.39 -2.17 24.84
N LEU A 148 -4.46 -2.98 24.38
CA LEU A 148 -4.70 -4.34 23.94
C LEU A 148 -4.90 -5.26 25.13
N LYS A 149 -5.87 -6.18 25.03
CA LYS A 149 -6.13 -7.20 26.04
C LYS A 149 -5.95 -8.59 25.43
N PRO A 150 -5.69 -9.63 26.27
CA PRO A 150 -5.58 -11.02 25.79
C PRO A 150 -6.97 -11.62 25.47
N GLU A 151 -7.71 -10.95 24.59
CA GLU A 151 -9.06 -11.31 24.10
C GLU A 151 -9.33 -10.63 22.76
N GLY A 152 -10.26 -11.16 21.97
CA GLY A 152 -10.67 -10.56 20.71
C GLY A 152 -9.59 -10.61 19.62
N MET A 153 -9.67 -9.68 18.67
CA MET A 153 -8.83 -9.62 17.48
C MET A 153 -8.23 -8.22 17.27
N LEU A 154 -7.01 -8.20 16.75
CA LEU A 154 -6.32 -7.01 16.22
C LEU A 154 -6.25 -7.14 14.71
N LEU A 155 -6.77 -6.16 13.97
CA LEU A 155 -6.47 -5.95 12.57
C LEU A 155 -5.18 -5.15 12.48
N LEU A 156 -4.19 -5.69 11.80
CA LEU A 156 -2.92 -5.03 11.55
C LEU A 156 -2.66 -4.98 10.06
N ASP A 157 -2.66 -3.77 9.50
CA ASP A 157 -2.35 -3.50 8.11
C ASP A 157 -1.15 -2.55 8.05
N SER A 158 -0.08 -2.98 7.40
CA SER A 158 1.20 -2.30 7.49
C SER A 158 2.13 -2.68 6.36
N GLY A 159 3.12 -1.85 6.10
CA GLY A 159 4.09 -2.15 5.07
C GLY A 159 5.39 -1.36 5.22
N ALA A 160 6.38 -1.72 4.44
CA ALA A 160 7.70 -1.11 4.45
C ALA A 160 8.21 -0.77 3.06
N GLN A 161 9.01 0.28 2.98
CA GLN A 161 9.85 0.61 1.85
C GLN A 161 11.24 0.01 2.09
N TYR A 162 11.65 -0.84 1.17
CA TYR A 162 13.03 -1.30 1.05
C TYR A 162 13.68 -0.70 -0.19
N LEU A 163 15.00 -0.66 -0.24
CA LEU A 163 15.70 -0.13 -1.41
C LEU A 163 15.33 -0.86 -2.71
N ASP A 164 14.96 -2.14 -2.60
CA ASP A 164 14.71 -3.06 -3.70
C ASP A 164 13.25 -3.53 -3.82
N GLY A 165 12.34 -3.00 -2.98
CA GLY A 165 10.92 -3.33 -3.07
C GLY A 165 10.06 -2.68 -1.99
N THR A 166 8.75 -2.73 -2.19
CA THR A 166 7.74 -2.24 -1.23
C THR A 166 6.90 -3.41 -0.76
N THR A 167 6.53 -3.43 0.52
CA THR A 167 5.62 -4.42 1.09
C THR A 167 4.33 -3.77 1.58
N ASP A 168 3.28 -4.58 1.61
CA ASP A 168 1.93 -4.25 2.08
C ASP A 168 1.33 -5.56 2.59
N ILE A 169 1.13 -5.68 3.90
CA ILE A 169 0.76 -6.93 4.56
C ILE A 169 -0.33 -6.66 5.59
N THR A 170 -1.49 -7.28 5.42
CA THR A 170 -2.56 -7.26 6.40
C THR A 170 -2.67 -8.59 7.14
N ARG A 171 -2.93 -8.56 8.45
CA ARG A 171 -3.26 -9.72 9.28
C ARG A 171 -4.35 -9.37 10.27
N THR A 172 -5.32 -10.29 10.42
CA THR A 172 -6.25 -10.29 11.54
C THR A 172 -5.76 -11.29 12.57
N ILE A 173 -5.32 -10.79 13.71
CA ILE A 173 -4.57 -11.53 14.74
C ILE A 173 -5.46 -11.78 15.94
N VAL A 174 -5.60 -13.04 16.33
CA VAL A 174 -6.31 -13.43 17.55
C VAL A 174 -5.41 -13.18 18.76
N LEU A 175 -5.86 -12.34 19.69
CA LEU A 175 -5.12 -12.00 20.91
C LEU A 175 -5.47 -12.89 22.12
N GLY A 176 -6.59 -13.60 22.07
CA GLY A 176 -7.04 -14.50 23.14
C GLY A 176 -8.33 -15.21 22.79
N PRO A 177 -9.11 -15.69 23.79
CA PRO A 177 -10.37 -16.35 23.54
C PRO A 177 -11.33 -15.52 22.68
N LEU A 178 -11.95 -16.16 21.69
CA LEU A 178 -12.97 -15.57 20.82
C LEU A 178 -14.36 -16.12 21.18
N THR A 179 -15.38 -15.30 21.00
CA THR A 179 -16.78 -15.70 21.01
C THR A 179 -17.10 -16.56 19.77
N GLU A 180 -18.20 -17.31 19.80
CA GLU A 180 -18.67 -18.10 18.65
C GLU A 180 -19.08 -17.19 17.48
N GLU A 181 -19.57 -15.98 17.76
CA GLU A 181 -19.90 -14.98 16.75
C GLU A 181 -18.63 -14.47 16.02
N GLU A 182 -17.59 -14.07 16.75
CA GLU A 182 -16.31 -13.66 16.16
C GLU A 182 -15.69 -14.76 15.29
N LYS A 183 -15.73 -16.01 15.73
CA LYS A 183 -15.26 -17.16 14.93
C LYS A 183 -16.06 -17.36 13.66
N LYS A 184 -17.39 -17.20 13.76
CA LYS A 184 -18.30 -17.30 12.61
C LYS A 184 -18.00 -16.19 11.61
N ASP A 185 -17.91 -14.96 12.05
CA ASP A 185 -17.68 -13.79 11.19
C ASP A 185 -16.31 -13.86 10.52
N TYR A 186 -15.27 -14.19 11.27
CA TYR A 186 -13.93 -14.44 10.69
C TYR A 186 -13.99 -15.52 9.60
N THR A 187 -14.72 -16.62 9.85
CA THR A 187 -14.85 -17.73 8.89
C THR A 187 -15.62 -17.30 7.63
N LEU A 188 -16.67 -16.50 7.78
CA LEU A 188 -17.45 -15.99 6.65
C LEU A 188 -16.63 -15.05 5.76
N VAL A 189 -15.87 -14.14 6.38
CA VAL A 189 -14.95 -13.25 5.67
C VAL A 189 -13.86 -14.06 4.96
N LEU A 190 -13.26 -15.03 5.64
CA LEU A 190 -12.25 -15.92 5.03
C LEU A 190 -12.80 -16.70 3.83
N LYS A 191 -14.04 -17.20 3.91
CA LYS A 191 -14.71 -17.84 2.76
C LYS A 191 -14.82 -16.89 1.57
N GLY A 192 -15.26 -15.66 1.79
CA GLY A 192 -15.35 -14.64 0.75
C GLY A 192 -13.98 -14.33 0.14
N HIS A 193 -12.97 -14.16 0.96
CA HIS A 193 -11.58 -13.96 0.53
C HIS A 193 -11.08 -15.10 -0.37
N LEU A 194 -11.24 -16.35 0.08
CA LEU A 194 -10.81 -17.52 -0.69
C LEU A 194 -11.60 -17.69 -2.00
N GLN A 195 -12.90 -17.38 -2.03
CA GLN A 195 -13.71 -17.41 -3.25
C GLN A 195 -13.18 -16.41 -4.28
N LEU A 196 -12.89 -15.18 -3.85
CA LEU A 196 -12.33 -14.15 -4.72
C LEU A 196 -10.92 -14.51 -5.20
N GLN A 197 -10.07 -15.00 -4.29
CA GLN A 197 -8.69 -15.41 -4.62
C GLN A 197 -8.63 -16.51 -5.67
N ASN A 198 -9.58 -17.45 -5.65
CA ASN A 198 -9.64 -18.58 -6.58
C ASN A 198 -10.48 -18.31 -7.83
N ALA A 199 -11.04 -17.10 -7.98
CA ALA A 199 -11.86 -16.75 -9.12
C ALA A 199 -11.05 -16.73 -10.41
N GLN A 200 -11.61 -17.35 -11.46
CA GLN A 200 -11.10 -17.27 -12.83
C GLN A 200 -12.09 -16.45 -13.66
N PHE A 201 -11.58 -15.48 -14.37
CA PHE A 201 -12.41 -14.54 -15.13
C PHE A 201 -11.71 -14.10 -16.43
N PRO A 202 -12.49 -13.72 -17.46
CA PRO A 202 -11.92 -13.25 -18.73
C PRO A 202 -11.26 -11.89 -18.59
N ALA A 203 -10.35 -11.59 -19.53
CA ALA A 203 -9.75 -10.26 -19.62
C ALA A 203 -10.83 -9.18 -19.78
N GLY A 204 -10.63 -8.03 -19.12
CA GLY A 204 -11.59 -6.92 -19.11
C GLY A 204 -12.66 -7.00 -18.01
N THR A 205 -12.68 -8.09 -17.22
CA THR A 205 -13.53 -8.14 -16.02
C THR A 205 -13.06 -7.13 -14.98
N CYS A 206 -13.97 -6.32 -14.45
CA CYS A 206 -13.66 -5.34 -13.42
C CYS A 206 -14.01 -5.84 -12.01
N GLY A 207 -13.41 -5.21 -10.98
CA GLY A 207 -13.57 -5.62 -9.59
C GLY A 207 -15.04 -5.61 -9.11
N THR A 208 -15.85 -4.67 -9.60
CA THR A 208 -17.29 -4.61 -9.27
C THR A 208 -18.08 -5.85 -9.69
N GLN A 209 -17.65 -6.54 -10.75
CA GLN A 209 -18.27 -7.78 -11.19
C GLN A 209 -17.88 -8.96 -10.29
N LEU A 210 -16.73 -8.90 -9.63
CA LEU A 210 -16.20 -9.94 -8.77
C LEU A 210 -16.58 -9.76 -7.29
N ASP A 211 -17.03 -8.55 -6.89
CA ASP A 211 -17.32 -8.18 -5.51
C ASP A 211 -18.32 -9.14 -4.83
N VAL A 212 -19.30 -9.64 -5.58
CA VAL A 212 -20.26 -10.61 -5.07
C VAL A 212 -19.60 -11.88 -4.51
N LEU A 213 -18.49 -12.32 -5.08
CA LEU A 213 -17.76 -13.50 -4.62
C LEU A 213 -17.22 -13.29 -3.19
N ALA A 214 -16.76 -12.10 -2.87
CA ALA A 214 -16.30 -11.77 -1.54
C ALA A 214 -17.46 -11.68 -0.52
N ARG A 215 -18.66 -11.27 -0.94
CA ARG A 215 -19.78 -10.96 -0.02
C ARG A 215 -20.80 -12.08 0.15
N ILE A 216 -20.97 -12.94 -0.84
CA ILE A 216 -22.07 -13.92 -0.85
C ILE A 216 -22.07 -14.84 0.39
N ALA A 217 -20.91 -15.16 0.95
CA ALA A 217 -20.81 -15.97 2.18
C ALA A 217 -21.38 -15.25 3.40
N MET A 218 -21.34 -13.91 3.43
CA MET A 218 -21.81 -13.07 4.53
C MET A 218 -23.32 -12.75 4.44
N TRP A 219 -23.97 -13.00 3.30
CA TRP A 219 -25.41 -12.75 3.10
C TRP A 219 -26.29 -13.87 3.68
N LYS A 220 -25.70 -14.93 4.17
CA LYS A 220 -26.38 -16.07 4.80
C LYS A 220 -26.26 -15.97 6.31
#